data_28439a84e98ed6be77a377b48209f32a
#
_entry.id   28439a84e98ed6be77a377b48209f32a
#
_cell.length_a   1.000
_cell.length_b   1.000
_cell.length_c   1.000
_cell.angle_alpha   90.00
_cell.angle_beta   90.00
_cell.angle_gamma   90.00
#
_symmetry.space_group_name_H-M   'P 1'
#
loop_
_entity.id
_entity.type
_entity.pdbx_description
1 polymer ?
#
loop_
_entity_poly.entity_id
_entity_poly.type
_entity_poly.pdbx_seq_one_letter_code
_entity_poly.pdbx_strand_id
1 'polypeptide(L)'
;MFTHEHADHTHGIDDLRPLVLHQRRRIDAYADELTAASLHARFDYCFTSPASSSYPPILNLRPLAAGTSVAIAGQGEAIELLPFGLAHGEIVALGFRIGGLAYTPDLNGIPDESLDALSGLDVWIIDALRYTPHPSHFTVDQALEWIARKKPRRAIITNMHVDIDYATLNAKLPPNVEAAFDGMQIVLPG
;
A
#
# COMPACT_ATOMS: atom_id res chain seq x y z
N MET A 1 3.43 4.46 5.90
CA MET A 1 2.34 5.12 5.14
C MET A 1 1.11 4.27 5.24
N PHE A 2 -0.05 4.91 5.30
CA PHE A 2 -1.33 4.23 5.31
C PHE A 2 -1.98 4.38 3.94
N THR A 3 -2.53 3.31 3.41
CA THR A 3 -3.21 3.27 2.12
C THR A 3 -4.69 3.64 2.27
N HIS A 4 -5.33 3.17 3.34
CA HIS A 4 -6.72 3.43 3.72
C HIS A 4 -6.98 2.96 5.16
N GLU A 5 -8.21 3.16 5.68
CA GLU A 5 -8.54 3.01 7.10
C GLU A 5 -8.95 1.60 7.54
N HIS A 6 -8.95 0.58 6.67
CA HIS A 6 -9.33 -0.78 7.06
C HIS A 6 -8.41 -1.37 8.14
N ALA A 7 -8.95 -2.31 8.92
CA ALA A 7 -8.31 -2.83 10.12
C ALA A 7 -6.98 -3.53 9.84
N ASP A 8 -6.92 -4.33 8.81
CA ASP A 8 -5.72 -5.07 8.38
C ASP A 8 -4.59 -4.16 7.86
N HIS A 9 -4.92 -2.90 7.50
CA HIS A 9 -3.93 -1.89 7.11
C HIS A 9 -3.55 -0.93 8.24
N THR A 10 -4.28 -0.92 9.36
CA THR A 10 -4.10 0.10 10.41
C THR A 10 -3.86 -0.46 11.81
N HIS A 11 -4.35 -1.67 12.16
CA HIS A 11 -4.36 -2.14 13.55
C HIS A 11 -2.97 -2.53 14.11
N GLY A 12 -1.95 -2.69 13.28
CA GLY A 12 -0.56 -2.85 13.73
C GLY A 12 0.13 -1.54 14.16
N ILE A 13 -0.60 -0.43 14.23
CA ILE A 13 -0.04 0.92 14.47
C ILE A 13 0.72 1.01 15.82
N ASP A 14 0.24 0.37 16.87
CA ASP A 14 0.88 0.42 18.20
C ASP A 14 2.12 -0.47 18.31
N ASP A 15 2.30 -1.43 17.42
CA ASP A 15 3.49 -2.29 17.35
C ASP A 15 4.76 -1.50 16.96
N LEU A 16 4.60 -0.25 16.50
CA LEU A 16 5.70 0.68 16.27
C LEU A 16 6.29 1.26 17.57
N ARG A 17 5.60 1.12 18.71
CA ARG A 17 5.99 1.71 20.01
C ARG A 17 7.40 1.28 20.47
N PRO A 18 7.78 -0.01 20.46
CA PRO A 18 9.14 -0.43 20.84
C PRO A 18 10.21 0.24 19.99
N LEU A 19 9.99 0.40 18.68
CA LEU A 19 10.93 1.06 17.76
C LEU A 19 11.11 2.54 18.13
N VAL A 20 10.02 3.25 18.38
CA VAL A 20 10.03 4.67 18.76
C VAL A 20 10.76 4.87 20.10
N LEU A 21 10.49 4.02 21.09
CA LEU A 21 11.16 4.07 22.39
C LEU A 21 12.66 3.78 22.27
N HIS A 22 13.04 2.81 21.45
CA HIS A 22 14.45 2.49 21.19
C HIS A 22 15.17 3.64 20.47
N GLN A 23 14.55 4.21 19.43
CA GLN A 23 15.13 5.31 18.64
C GLN A 23 15.00 6.68 19.34
N ARG A 24 14.19 6.78 20.39
CA ARG A 24 13.85 8.04 21.10
C ARG A 24 13.37 9.13 20.15
N ARG A 25 12.69 8.76 19.08
CA ARG A 25 12.18 9.66 18.05
C ARG A 25 10.86 9.13 17.53
N ARG A 26 9.86 10.02 17.39
CA ARG A 26 8.59 9.67 16.73
C ARG A 26 8.81 9.33 15.27
N ILE A 27 7.98 8.44 14.74
CA ILE A 27 7.97 8.07 13.33
C ILE A 27 6.96 8.94 12.61
N ASP A 28 7.33 9.51 11.46
CA ASP A 28 6.39 10.19 10.58
C ASP A 28 5.48 9.17 9.91
N ALA A 29 4.17 9.32 10.12
CA ALA A 29 3.11 8.50 9.56
C ALA A 29 2.34 9.33 8.54
N TYR A 30 2.19 8.81 7.33
CA TYR A 30 1.57 9.54 6.22
C TYR A 30 0.21 8.91 5.90
N ALA A 31 -0.83 9.74 5.80
CA ALA A 31 -2.19 9.32 5.47
C ALA A 31 -2.96 10.43 4.75
N ASP A 32 -3.99 10.09 3.98
CA ASP A 32 -4.96 11.04 3.48
C ASP A 32 -5.89 11.52 4.62
N GLU A 33 -6.74 12.48 4.32
CA GLU A 33 -7.60 13.13 5.32
C GLU A 33 -8.58 12.14 5.99
N LEU A 34 -9.20 11.26 5.20
CA LEU A 34 -10.18 10.28 5.72
C LEU A 34 -9.51 9.22 6.58
N THR A 35 -8.41 8.67 6.11
CA THR A 35 -7.60 7.72 6.88
C THR A 35 -7.06 8.37 8.15
N ALA A 36 -6.57 9.61 8.07
CA ALA A 36 -6.09 10.37 9.22
C ALA A 36 -7.18 10.57 10.28
N ALA A 37 -8.39 10.94 9.87
CA ALA A 37 -9.53 11.09 10.79
C ALA A 37 -9.87 9.76 11.48
N SER A 38 -9.87 8.66 10.73
CA SER A 38 -10.11 7.32 11.26
C SER A 38 -9.01 6.87 12.24
N LEU A 39 -7.74 7.16 11.94
CA LEU A 39 -6.61 6.87 12.82
C LEU A 39 -6.71 7.65 14.14
N HIS A 40 -7.07 8.93 14.10
CA HIS A 40 -7.32 9.72 15.31
C HIS A 40 -8.49 9.17 16.12
N ALA A 41 -9.60 8.81 15.46
CA ALA A 41 -10.76 8.27 16.16
C ALA A 41 -10.46 6.95 16.91
N ARG A 42 -9.59 6.11 16.38
CA ARG A 42 -9.29 4.77 16.92
C ARG A 42 -8.02 4.72 17.77
N PHE A 43 -7.01 5.50 17.41
CA PHE A 43 -5.64 5.40 17.93
C PHE A 43 -5.03 6.75 18.31
N ASP A 44 -5.85 7.71 18.78
CA ASP A 44 -5.39 9.08 19.10
C ASP A 44 -4.18 9.08 20.04
N TYR A 45 -4.11 8.13 20.96
CA TYR A 45 -2.97 7.98 21.89
C TYR A 45 -1.62 7.71 21.22
N CYS A 46 -1.62 7.30 19.95
CA CYS A 46 -0.40 7.18 19.15
C CYS A 46 0.13 8.55 18.66
N PHE A 47 -0.74 9.54 18.55
CA PHE A 47 -0.44 10.88 18.01
C PHE A 47 -0.38 11.97 19.10
N THR A 48 -1.24 11.86 20.10
CA THR A 48 -1.35 12.82 21.20
C THR A 48 -1.29 12.11 22.55
N SER A 49 -0.70 12.75 23.57
CA SER A 49 -0.73 12.22 24.93
C SER A 49 -1.95 12.76 25.65
N PRO A 50 -2.85 11.89 26.13
CA PRO A 50 -3.86 12.32 27.09
C PRO A 50 -3.22 12.95 28.34
N ALA A 51 -3.86 13.97 28.92
CA ALA A 51 -3.31 14.71 30.08
C ALA A 51 -2.99 13.81 31.31
N SER A 52 -3.66 12.64 31.40
CA SER A 52 -3.46 11.65 32.47
C SER A 52 -2.45 10.56 32.13
N SER A 53 -1.85 10.55 30.93
CA SER A 53 -0.97 9.50 30.47
C SER A 53 0.49 9.85 30.64
N SER A 54 1.29 8.93 31.20
CA SER A 54 2.75 9.00 31.22
C SER A 54 3.39 8.47 29.93
N TYR A 55 2.61 7.86 29.03
CA TYR A 55 3.11 7.34 27.77
C TYR A 55 3.18 8.44 26.70
N PRO A 56 4.35 8.66 26.08
CA PRO A 56 4.48 9.63 25.00
C PRO A 56 3.80 9.13 23.72
N PRO A 57 3.32 10.03 22.86
CA PRO A 57 2.88 9.69 21.52
C PRO A 57 4.07 9.18 20.70
N ILE A 58 3.78 8.31 19.75
CA ILE A 58 4.79 7.58 18.96
C ILE A 58 4.88 8.04 17.51
N LEU A 59 3.85 8.71 17.01
CA LEU A 59 3.76 9.10 15.59
C LEU A 59 3.58 10.62 15.44
N ASN A 60 4.06 11.13 14.31
CA ASN A 60 3.69 12.44 13.77
C ASN A 60 2.88 12.19 12.50
N LEU A 61 1.65 12.64 12.44
CA LEU A 61 0.83 12.51 11.24
C LEU A 61 1.25 13.55 10.20
N ARG A 62 1.45 13.09 8.95
CA ARG A 62 1.78 13.90 7.78
C ARG A 62 0.70 13.71 6.72
N PRO A 63 0.21 14.78 6.08
CA PRO A 63 -0.83 14.65 5.07
C PRO A 63 -0.29 14.02 3.78
N LEU A 64 -1.15 13.20 3.14
CA LEU A 64 -1.00 12.74 1.76
C LEU A 64 -2.19 13.25 0.94
N ALA A 65 -1.94 13.53 -0.33
CA ALA A 65 -3.00 13.79 -1.29
C ALA A 65 -2.69 13.04 -2.59
N ALA A 66 -3.67 12.35 -3.16
CA ALA A 66 -3.54 11.71 -4.46
C ALA A 66 -3.08 12.73 -5.52
N GLY A 67 -2.13 12.36 -6.36
CA GLY A 67 -1.55 13.21 -7.39
C GLY A 67 -0.47 14.20 -6.91
N THR A 68 -0.17 14.27 -5.60
CA THR A 68 0.85 15.16 -5.05
C THR A 68 2.04 14.37 -4.52
N SER A 69 3.19 14.48 -5.16
CA SER A 69 4.42 13.80 -4.74
C SER A 69 4.91 14.27 -3.37
N VAL A 70 5.45 13.33 -2.61
CA VAL A 70 6.06 13.56 -1.30
C VAL A 70 7.47 12.98 -1.26
N ALA A 71 8.45 13.78 -0.83
CA ALA A 71 9.80 13.31 -0.58
C ALA A 71 9.91 12.74 0.83
N ILE A 72 10.26 11.47 0.92
CA ILE A 72 10.45 10.76 2.19
C ILE A 72 11.94 10.71 2.51
N ALA A 73 12.35 11.50 3.49
CA ALA A 73 13.73 11.52 3.96
C ALA A 73 14.05 10.33 4.88
N GLY A 74 15.25 9.80 4.76
CA GLY A 74 15.75 8.67 5.58
C GLY A 74 17.27 8.69 5.73
N GLN A 75 17.87 7.51 5.86
CA GLN A 75 19.33 7.34 5.76
C GLN A 75 19.67 7.15 4.28
N GLY A 76 20.15 8.18 3.63
CA GLY A 76 20.46 8.23 2.21
C GLY A 76 19.69 9.31 1.49
N GLU A 77 19.55 9.16 0.17
CA GLU A 77 18.76 10.09 -0.64
C GLU A 77 17.27 10.00 -0.32
N ALA A 78 16.54 11.12 -0.48
CA ALA A 78 15.10 11.13 -0.29
C ALA A 78 14.43 10.28 -1.37
N ILE A 79 13.41 9.52 -0.96
CA ILE A 79 12.59 8.74 -1.88
C ILE A 79 11.38 9.58 -2.29
N GLU A 80 11.27 9.88 -3.59
CA GLU A 80 10.09 10.51 -4.16
C GLU A 80 8.96 9.48 -4.30
N LEU A 81 7.83 9.77 -3.68
CA LEU A 81 6.65 8.92 -3.68
C LEU A 81 5.45 9.70 -4.21
N LEU A 82 4.78 9.15 -5.22
CA LEU A 82 3.54 9.67 -5.78
C LEU A 82 2.36 8.81 -5.30
N PRO A 83 1.51 9.31 -4.39
CA PRO A 83 0.23 8.69 -4.08
C PRO A 83 -0.76 8.87 -5.24
N PHE A 84 -1.59 7.88 -5.50
CA PHE A 84 -2.69 7.97 -6.48
C PHE A 84 -3.92 7.20 -6.00
N GLY A 85 -5.11 7.64 -6.40
CA GLY A 85 -6.36 7.06 -5.95
C GLY A 85 -6.67 5.72 -6.61
N LEU A 86 -7.27 4.80 -5.84
CA LEU A 86 -7.76 3.50 -6.27
C LEU A 86 -9.21 3.35 -5.79
N ALA A 87 -10.09 2.79 -6.60
CA ALA A 87 -11.41 2.41 -6.13
C ALA A 87 -11.30 1.12 -5.29
N HIS A 88 -11.85 1.14 -4.08
CA HIS A 88 -11.90 -0.01 -3.18
C HIS A 88 -13.29 -0.10 -2.53
N GLY A 89 -14.22 -0.73 -3.26
CA GLY A 89 -15.63 -0.75 -2.87
C GLY A 89 -16.22 0.67 -2.84
N GLU A 90 -16.65 1.12 -1.66
CA GLU A 90 -17.25 2.44 -1.45
C GLU A 90 -16.22 3.51 -1.00
N ILE A 91 -14.95 3.13 -0.84
CA ILE A 91 -13.89 4.04 -0.40
C ILE A 91 -12.81 4.22 -1.47
N VAL A 92 -11.96 5.22 -1.27
CA VAL A 92 -10.73 5.40 -2.04
C VAL A 92 -9.56 4.89 -1.20
N ALA A 93 -8.82 3.93 -1.75
CA ALA A 93 -7.51 3.54 -1.21
C ALA A 93 -6.40 4.29 -1.97
N LEU A 94 -5.24 4.46 -1.36
CA LEU A 94 -4.07 5.01 -2.03
C LEU A 94 -3.16 3.91 -2.55
N GLY A 95 -2.86 3.96 -3.83
CA GLY A 95 -1.69 3.32 -4.42
C GLY A 95 -0.48 4.26 -4.33
N PHE A 96 0.71 3.70 -4.46
CA PHE A 96 1.97 4.45 -4.39
C PHE A 96 2.87 4.13 -5.56
N ARG A 97 3.43 5.17 -6.19
CA ARG A 97 4.50 5.02 -7.18
C ARG A 97 5.82 5.55 -6.64
N ILE A 98 6.90 4.78 -6.82
CA ILE A 98 8.28 5.11 -6.47
C ILE A 98 9.14 4.79 -7.69
N GLY A 99 9.51 5.81 -8.47
CA GLY A 99 10.25 5.61 -9.72
C GLY A 99 9.54 4.63 -10.67
N GLY A 100 10.18 3.51 -10.99
CA GLY A 100 9.62 2.43 -11.83
C GLY A 100 8.73 1.43 -11.08
N LEU A 101 8.55 1.55 -9.77
CA LEU A 101 7.69 0.67 -8.96
C LEU A 101 6.33 1.30 -8.72
N ALA A 102 5.26 0.52 -8.90
CA ALA A 102 3.94 0.84 -8.35
C ALA A 102 3.46 -0.25 -7.39
N TYR A 103 2.83 0.17 -6.31
CA TYR A 103 2.12 -0.69 -5.35
C TYR A 103 0.65 -0.28 -5.29
N THR A 104 -0.22 -1.20 -5.64
CA THR A 104 -1.66 -1.05 -5.58
C THR A 104 -2.21 -2.12 -4.64
N PRO A 105 -2.45 -1.76 -3.36
CA PRO A 105 -2.92 -2.71 -2.35
C PRO A 105 -4.33 -3.19 -2.70
N ASP A 106 -5.31 -2.78 -1.96
CA ASP A 106 -6.71 -3.17 -2.11
C ASP A 106 -7.39 -2.34 -3.17
N LEU A 107 -7.93 -2.97 -4.21
CA LEU A 107 -8.66 -2.27 -5.26
C LEU A 107 -9.64 -3.17 -6.01
N ASN A 108 -10.74 -2.60 -6.46
CA ASN A 108 -11.65 -3.19 -7.45
C ASN A 108 -11.79 -2.33 -8.72
N GLY A 109 -11.03 -1.23 -8.81
CA GLY A 109 -10.99 -0.36 -9.97
C GLY A 109 -9.85 0.63 -9.94
N ILE A 110 -9.46 1.11 -11.13
CA ILE A 110 -8.42 2.12 -11.32
C ILE A 110 -9.06 3.30 -12.04
N PRO A 111 -9.25 4.45 -11.36
CA PRO A 111 -9.78 5.66 -11.96
C PRO A 111 -8.90 6.20 -13.09
N ASP A 112 -9.49 6.89 -14.07
CA ASP A 112 -8.77 7.40 -15.24
C ASP A 112 -7.63 8.33 -14.85
N GLU A 113 -7.81 9.18 -13.83
CA GLU A 113 -6.79 10.09 -13.30
C GLU A 113 -5.56 9.38 -12.70
N SER A 114 -5.69 8.10 -12.38
CA SER A 114 -4.60 7.28 -11.81
C SER A 114 -3.85 6.46 -12.88
N LEU A 115 -4.33 6.44 -14.12
CA LEU A 115 -3.76 5.61 -15.17
C LEU A 115 -2.31 5.97 -15.52
N ASP A 116 -1.95 7.25 -15.44
CA ASP A 116 -0.59 7.70 -15.75
C ASP A 116 0.42 7.24 -14.72
N ALA A 117 0.01 7.12 -13.44
CA ALA A 117 0.85 6.59 -12.38
C ALA A 117 1.25 5.12 -12.62
N LEU A 118 0.51 4.40 -13.45
CA LEU A 118 0.73 3.00 -13.81
C LEU A 118 1.35 2.81 -15.20
N SER A 119 1.94 3.85 -15.77
CA SER A 119 2.56 3.77 -17.09
C SER A 119 4.07 3.59 -17.00
N GLY A 120 4.66 2.74 -17.88
CA GLY A 120 6.11 2.54 -17.97
C GLY A 120 6.74 1.92 -16.71
N LEU A 121 6.05 1.00 -16.04
CA LEU A 121 6.53 0.38 -14.82
C LEU A 121 7.57 -0.71 -15.09
N ASP A 122 8.62 -0.72 -14.28
CA ASP A 122 9.54 -1.85 -14.17
C ASP A 122 8.90 -2.97 -13.33
N VAL A 123 8.26 -2.61 -12.21
CA VAL A 123 7.58 -3.55 -11.32
C VAL A 123 6.21 -3.01 -10.92
N TRP A 124 5.21 -3.85 -10.97
CA TRP A 124 3.88 -3.57 -10.45
C TRP A 124 3.48 -4.63 -9.42
N ILE A 125 3.28 -4.22 -8.17
CA ILE A 125 2.71 -5.05 -7.10
C ILE A 125 1.21 -4.74 -7.05
N ILE A 126 0.37 -5.74 -7.31
CA ILE A 126 -1.08 -5.56 -7.49
C ILE A 126 -1.88 -6.58 -6.68
N ASP A 127 -2.97 -6.09 -6.07
CA ASP A 127 -3.99 -6.93 -5.41
C ASP A 127 -4.64 -7.91 -6.39
N ALA A 128 -4.81 -9.16 -5.96
CA ALA A 128 -5.72 -10.12 -6.56
C ALA A 128 -6.21 -11.10 -5.49
N LEU A 129 -7.32 -10.77 -4.87
CA LEU A 129 -7.78 -11.45 -3.66
C LEU A 129 -8.14 -12.93 -3.91
N ARG A 130 -8.89 -13.24 -4.96
CA ARG A 130 -9.42 -14.58 -5.23
C ARG A 130 -9.82 -14.78 -6.70
N TYR A 131 -10.24 -16.01 -7.05
CA TYR A 131 -10.72 -16.30 -8.42
C TYR A 131 -12.16 -15.83 -8.68
N THR A 132 -13.00 -15.75 -7.63
CA THR A 132 -14.42 -15.36 -7.76
C THR A 132 -14.60 -13.85 -7.51
N PRO A 133 -15.58 -13.19 -8.13
CA PRO A 133 -15.81 -11.75 -7.94
C PRO A 133 -15.92 -11.32 -6.48
N HIS A 134 -15.38 -10.17 -6.17
CA HIS A 134 -15.46 -9.51 -4.86
C HIS A 134 -15.88 -8.04 -5.04
N PRO A 135 -16.71 -7.47 -4.13
CA PRO A 135 -17.20 -6.10 -4.30
C PRO A 135 -16.14 -5.01 -4.17
N SER A 136 -15.00 -5.31 -3.54
CA SER A 136 -13.94 -4.32 -3.28
C SER A 136 -12.53 -4.73 -3.70
N HIS A 137 -12.35 -5.94 -4.25
CA HIS A 137 -11.03 -6.43 -4.69
C HIS A 137 -11.07 -6.98 -6.10
N PHE A 138 -9.94 -6.94 -6.79
CA PHE A 138 -9.77 -7.64 -8.04
C PHE A 138 -9.76 -9.17 -7.85
N THR A 139 -10.30 -9.85 -8.85
CA THR A 139 -10.00 -11.27 -9.07
C THR A 139 -8.63 -11.40 -9.72
N VAL A 140 -8.08 -12.64 -9.70
CA VAL A 140 -6.85 -12.95 -10.44
C VAL A 140 -6.98 -12.59 -11.91
N ASP A 141 -8.11 -12.91 -12.54
CA ASP A 141 -8.33 -12.60 -13.97
C ASP A 141 -8.36 -11.09 -14.23
N GLN A 142 -9.03 -10.31 -13.39
CA GLN A 142 -9.06 -8.85 -13.52
C GLN A 142 -7.66 -8.24 -13.33
N ALA A 143 -6.88 -8.71 -12.38
CA ALA A 143 -5.49 -8.27 -12.20
C ALA A 143 -4.64 -8.59 -13.45
N LEU A 144 -4.78 -9.80 -14.01
CA LEU A 144 -4.08 -10.20 -15.24
C LEU A 144 -4.49 -9.36 -16.45
N GLU A 145 -5.78 -9.00 -16.59
CA GLU A 145 -6.24 -8.09 -17.65
C GLU A 145 -5.58 -6.71 -17.54
N TRP A 146 -5.49 -6.16 -16.33
CA TRP A 146 -4.82 -4.89 -16.08
C TRP A 146 -3.31 -4.97 -16.33
N ILE A 147 -2.64 -6.04 -15.92
CA ILE A 147 -1.23 -6.29 -16.20
C ILE A 147 -0.99 -6.36 -17.72
N ALA A 148 -1.83 -7.08 -18.46
CA ALA A 148 -1.75 -7.17 -19.91
C ALA A 148 -1.96 -5.83 -20.62
N ARG A 149 -2.84 -4.97 -20.07
CA ARG A 149 -3.11 -3.61 -20.58
C ARG A 149 -1.94 -2.65 -20.32
N LYS A 150 -1.37 -2.65 -19.11
CA LYS A 150 -0.32 -1.71 -18.68
C LYS A 150 1.10 -2.17 -19.02
N LYS A 151 1.30 -3.47 -19.22
CA LYS A 151 2.55 -4.11 -19.66
C LYS A 151 3.77 -3.73 -18.82
N PRO A 152 3.72 -3.88 -17.48
CA PRO A 152 4.91 -3.72 -16.66
C PRO A 152 5.96 -4.75 -17.08
N ARG A 153 7.24 -4.48 -16.85
CA ARG A 153 8.31 -5.47 -17.11
C ARG A 153 8.13 -6.71 -16.24
N ARG A 154 7.73 -6.51 -14.98
CA ARG A 154 7.43 -7.56 -13.99
C ARG A 154 6.18 -7.17 -13.20
N ALA A 155 5.30 -8.14 -12.93
CA ALA A 155 4.16 -7.93 -12.06
C ALA A 155 4.17 -8.96 -10.92
N ILE A 156 3.71 -8.53 -9.74
CA ILE A 156 3.66 -9.37 -8.55
C ILE A 156 2.25 -9.28 -7.99
N ILE A 157 1.56 -10.43 -7.96
CA ILE A 157 0.23 -10.56 -7.38
C ILE A 157 0.38 -10.72 -5.87
N THR A 158 -0.35 -9.91 -5.10
CA THR A 158 -0.35 -9.93 -3.63
C THR A 158 -1.78 -10.00 -3.07
N ASN A 159 -1.89 -10.02 -1.75
CA ASN A 159 -3.17 -10.03 -1.01
C ASN A 159 -4.05 -11.26 -1.30
N MET A 160 -3.44 -12.39 -1.55
CA MET A 160 -4.12 -13.62 -1.96
C MET A 160 -4.85 -14.28 -0.78
N HIS A 161 -6.15 -14.51 -0.93
CA HIS A 161 -6.97 -15.25 0.02
C HIS A 161 -6.59 -16.75 0.06
N VAL A 162 -6.98 -17.44 1.13
CA VAL A 162 -6.73 -18.88 1.34
C VAL A 162 -7.24 -19.79 0.22
N ASP A 163 -8.15 -19.32 -0.62
CA ASP A 163 -8.66 -20.06 -1.79
C ASP A 163 -7.61 -20.21 -2.92
N ILE A 164 -6.55 -19.40 -2.87
CA ILE A 164 -5.49 -19.40 -3.87
C ILE A 164 -4.33 -20.25 -3.37
N ASP A 165 -4.15 -21.43 -3.97
CA ASP A 165 -2.93 -22.21 -3.78
C ASP A 165 -1.77 -21.57 -4.55
N TYR A 166 -0.71 -21.22 -3.84
CA TYR A 166 0.46 -20.50 -4.34
C TYR A 166 1.13 -21.22 -5.53
N ALA A 167 1.35 -22.54 -5.41
CA ALA A 167 2.03 -23.32 -6.45
C ALA A 167 1.17 -23.45 -7.70
N THR A 168 -0.14 -23.66 -7.51
CA THR A 168 -1.11 -23.75 -8.60
C THR A 168 -1.24 -22.42 -9.34
N LEU A 169 -1.25 -21.30 -8.62
CA LEU A 169 -1.29 -19.97 -9.24
C LEU A 169 -0.03 -19.75 -10.08
N ASN A 170 1.16 -19.89 -9.48
CA ASN A 170 2.42 -19.62 -10.17
C ASN A 170 2.62 -20.49 -11.43
N ALA A 171 2.13 -21.72 -11.43
CA ALA A 171 2.21 -22.60 -12.60
C ALA A 171 1.37 -22.12 -13.80
N LYS A 172 0.41 -21.21 -13.56
CA LYS A 172 -0.53 -20.70 -14.59
C LYS A 172 -0.25 -19.26 -14.99
N LEU A 173 0.57 -18.53 -14.22
CA LEU A 173 0.86 -17.13 -14.49
C LEU A 173 1.71 -16.92 -15.75
N PRO A 174 1.55 -15.79 -16.47
CA PRO A 174 2.45 -15.41 -17.56
C PRO A 174 3.91 -15.28 -17.08
N PRO A 175 4.90 -15.40 -17.97
CA PRO A 175 6.33 -15.45 -17.59
C PRO A 175 6.85 -14.21 -16.81
N ASN A 176 6.20 -13.06 -16.97
CA ASN A 176 6.55 -11.81 -16.27
C ASN A 176 5.66 -11.53 -15.04
N VAL A 177 4.84 -12.49 -14.65
CA VAL A 177 3.93 -12.37 -13.49
C VAL A 177 4.24 -13.48 -12.50
N GLU A 178 4.28 -13.15 -11.23
CA GLU A 178 4.50 -14.11 -10.14
C GLU A 178 3.65 -13.79 -8.93
N ALA A 179 3.41 -14.75 -8.06
CA ALA A 179 2.73 -14.55 -6.80
C ALA A 179 3.73 -14.11 -5.72
N ALA A 180 3.33 -13.16 -4.87
CA ALA A 180 4.12 -12.73 -3.72
C ALA A 180 4.25 -13.84 -2.67
N PHE A 181 5.32 -13.81 -1.90
CA PHE A 181 5.51 -14.64 -0.70
C PHE A 181 6.24 -13.83 0.39
N ASP A 182 6.06 -14.25 1.64
CA ASP A 182 6.69 -13.58 2.78
C ASP A 182 8.21 -13.63 2.69
N GLY A 183 8.84 -12.45 2.77
CA GLY A 183 10.28 -12.31 2.61
C GLY A 183 10.77 -12.13 1.16
N MET A 184 9.85 -12.03 0.17
CA MET A 184 10.22 -11.69 -1.20
C MET A 184 10.98 -10.37 -1.25
N GLN A 185 12.11 -10.36 -1.94
CA GLN A 185 12.92 -9.17 -2.17
C GLN A 185 12.82 -8.74 -3.63
N ILE A 186 12.55 -7.45 -3.83
CA ILE A 186 12.41 -6.83 -5.15
C ILE A 186 13.54 -5.82 -5.32
N VAL A 187 14.40 -6.04 -6.30
CA VAL A 187 15.46 -5.11 -6.67
C VAL A 187 15.04 -4.39 -7.93
N LEU A 188 14.99 -3.07 -7.87
CA LEU A 188 14.72 -2.25 -9.05
C LEU A 188 16.02 -2.04 -9.85
N PRO A 189 15.93 -1.98 -11.20
CA PRO A 189 17.05 -1.53 -11.98
C PRO A 189 17.42 -0.10 -11.57
N GLY A 190 18.70 0.17 -11.40
CA GLY A 190 19.20 1.50 -11.09
C GLY A 190 19.08 2.47 -12.26
#